data_517804997b0296743bec5ad3ad8cb8f5
#
_entry.id   517804997b0296743bec5ad3ad8cb8f5
#
_cell.length_a   1.000
_cell.length_b   1.000
_cell.length_c   1.000
_cell.angle_alpha   90.00
_cell.angle_beta   90.00
_cell.angle_gamma   90.00
#
_symmetry.space_group_name_H-M   'P 1'
#
loop_
_entity.id
_entity.type
_entity.pdbx_description
1 polymer ?
#
loop_
_entity_poly.entity_id
_entity_poly.type
_entity_poly.pdbx_seq_one_letter_code
_entity_poly.pdbx_strand_id
1 'polypeptide(L)'
;MSLAAPFPYFGGKRRAAPIIWRALGDPGGYVEPFAGSAAVLLNRPAHKGRRVETINDADGWLVNAWRAIKLNPAEVAKHAAGPVTEIDYHARLAWLQDRRGPELVSWLEGDPEAHDAKAAGWW
;
A
#
# COMPACT_ATOMS: atom_id res chain seq x y z
N MET A 1 -1.71 -4.04 -19.68
CA MET A 1 -2.47 -4.66 -18.58
C MET A 1 -2.44 -3.69 -17.40
N SER A 2 -3.59 -3.27 -16.90
CA SER A 2 -3.65 -2.48 -15.68
C SER A 2 -3.61 -3.41 -14.47
N LEU A 3 -2.83 -3.04 -13.46
CA LEU A 3 -2.80 -3.76 -12.20
C LEU A 3 -3.97 -3.29 -11.32
N ALA A 4 -4.55 -4.21 -10.58
CA ALA A 4 -5.53 -3.85 -9.54
C ALA A 4 -4.79 -3.45 -8.27
N ALA A 5 -5.37 -2.48 -7.53
CA ALA A 5 -4.89 -2.19 -6.19
C ALA A 5 -5.03 -3.44 -5.31
N PRO A 6 -4.01 -3.78 -4.50
CA PRO A 6 -3.98 -5.03 -3.74
C PRO A 6 -5.00 -5.06 -2.59
N PHE A 7 -5.50 -3.91 -2.16
CA PHE A 7 -6.47 -3.78 -1.09
C PHE A 7 -7.42 -2.59 -1.34
N PRO A 8 -8.64 -2.61 -0.80
CA PRO A 8 -9.51 -1.45 -0.81
C PRO A 8 -8.96 -0.38 0.14
N TYR A 9 -9.10 0.88 -0.24
CA TYR A 9 -8.70 2.01 0.60
C TYR A 9 -9.73 3.14 0.50
N PHE A 10 -10.06 3.75 1.62
CA PHE A 10 -11.02 4.85 1.66
C PHE A 10 -10.54 6.02 0.80
N GLY A 11 -11.41 6.54 -0.05
CA GLY A 11 -11.03 7.58 -1.01
C GLY A 11 -10.21 7.08 -2.20
N GLY A 12 -10.16 5.77 -2.44
CA GLY A 12 -9.45 5.17 -3.56
C GLY A 12 -9.87 5.73 -4.91
N LYS A 13 -8.88 6.05 -5.75
CA LYS A 13 -9.06 6.79 -7.02
C LYS A 13 -9.15 5.88 -8.25
N ARG A 14 -9.49 4.60 -8.09
CA ARG A 14 -9.51 3.64 -9.20
C ARG A 14 -10.40 4.09 -10.36
N ARG A 15 -11.60 4.64 -10.04
CA ARG A 15 -12.53 5.14 -11.07
C ARG A 15 -12.04 6.41 -11.74
N ALA A 16 -11.28 7.23 -11.03
CA ALA A 16 -10.71 8.47 -11.55
C ALA A 16 -9.40 8.26 -12.32
N ALA A 17 -8.70 7.15 -12.12
CA ALA A 17 -7.40 6.90 -12.70
C ALA A 17 -7.34 7.10 -14.24
N PRO A 18 -8.28 6.59 -15.04
CA PRO A 18 -8.27 6.82 -16.49
C PRO A 18 -8.41 8.29 -16.87
N ILE A 19 -9.20 9.05 -16.11
CA ILE A 19 -9.40 10.48 -16.34
C ILE A 19 -8.13 11.26 -15.99
N ILE A 20 -7.51 10.91 -14.86
CA ILE A 20 -6.26 11.52 -14.39
C ILE A 20 -5.15 11.29 -15.42
N TRP A 21 -4.94 10.06 -15.89
CA TRP A 21 -3.92 9.76 -16.89
C TRP A 21 -4.17 10.42 -18.23
N ARG A 22 -5.43 10.57 -18.64
CA ARG A 22 -5.78 11.31 -19.84
C ARG A 22 -5.41 12.79 -19.72
N ALA A 23 -5.58 13.38 -18.54
CA ALA A 23 -5.23 14.78 -18.28
C ALA A 23 -3.72 15.01 -18.15
N LEU A 24 -3.01 14.09 -17.50
CA LEU A 24 -1.56 14.17 -17.29
C LEU A 24 -0.73 13.81 -18.53
N GLY A 25 -1.28 13.04 -19.45
CA GLY A 25 -0.52 12.43 -20.54
C GLY A 25 0.39 11.32 -20.02
N ASP A 26 1.64 11.29 -20.49
CA ASP A 26 2.62 10.27 -20.09
C ASP A 26 3.94 10.91 -19.64
N PRO A 27 3.98 11.55 -18.48
CA PRO A 27 5.18 12.19 -17.96
C PRO A 27 6.24 11.13 -17.56
N GLY A 28 7.51 11.44 -17.77
CA GLY A 28 8.63 10.57 -17.33
C GLY A 28 8.74 10.47 -15.81
N GLY A 29 8.36 11.52 -15.07
CA GLY A 29 8.27 11.55 -13.61
C GLY A 29 6.81 11.64 -13.15
N TYR A 30 6.46 10.83 -12.14
CA TYR A 30 5.13 10.83 -11.52
C TYR A 30 5.25 10.75 -10.00
N VAL A 31 4.53 11.61 -9.31
CA VAL A 31 4.48 11.63 -7.84
C VAL A 31 3.05 11.50 -7.38
N GLU A 32 2.79 10.57 -6.47
CA GLU A 32 1.50 10.39 -5.82
C GLU A 32 1.65 10.67 -4.31
N PRO A 33 1.42 11.93 -3.86
CA PRO A 33 1.72 12.33 -2.47
C PRO A 33 0.72 11.77 -1.44
N PHE A 34 -0.45 11.36 -1.89
CA PHE A 34 -1.50 10.71 -1.09
C PHE A 34 -1.87 9.39 -1.75
N ALA A 35 -0.92 8.45 -1.71
CA ALA A 35 -0.96 7.26 -2.56
C ALA A 35 -2.11 6.30 -2.21
N GLY A 36 -2.46 6.15 -0.95
CA GLY A 36 -3.43 5.17 -0.54
C GLY A 36 -3.08 3.79 -1.09
N SER A 37 -4.02 3.15 -1.77
CA SER A 37 -3.79 1.87 -2.46
C SER A 37 -3.04 1.98 -3.79
N ALA A 38 -2.44 3.14 -4.10
CA ALA A 38 -1.74 3.44 -5.34
C ALA A 38 -2.56 3.14 -6.61
N ALA A 39 -3.87 3.28 -6.53
CA ALA A 39 -4.77 2.91 -7.63
C ALA A 39 -4.52 3.71 -8.90
N VAL A 40 -4.08 4.97 -8.81
CA VAL A 40 -3.74 5.78 -9.98
C VAL A 40 -2.45 5.26 -10.61
N LEU A 41 -1.39 5.10 -9.83
CA LEU A 41 -0.10 4.57 -10.30
C LEU A 41 -0.25 3.21 -10.98
N LEU A 42 -0.97 2.28 -10.33
CA LEU A 42 -1.18 0.92 -10.85
C LEU A 42 -2.00 0.87 -12.15
N ASN A 43 -2.75 1.92 -12.44
CA ASN A 43 -3.46 2.09 -13.72
C ASN A 43 -2.70 2.95 -14.73
N ARG A 44 -1.42 3.23 -14.49
CA ARG A 44 -0.59 3.99 -15.43
C ARG A 44 -0.52 3.29 -16.79
N PRO A 45 -0.75 4.01 -17.90
CA PRO A 45 -0.57 3.46 -19.25
C PRO A 45 0.87 3.00 -19.48
N ALA A 46 1.06 2.12 -20.46
CA ALA A 46 2.39 1.68 -20.86
C ALA A 46 3.22 2.89 -21.34
N HIS A 47 4.40 3.02 -20.79
CA HIS A 47 5.33 4.10 -21.11
C HIS A 47 6.58 3.55 -21.80
N LYS A 48 7.03 4.21 -22.84
CA LYS A 48 8.30 3.92 -23.50
C LYS A 48 9.37 4.87 -22.97
N GLY A 49 10.33 4.35 -22.25
CA GLY A 49 11.43 5.14 -21.73
C GLY A 49 11.62 5.01 -20.20
N ARG A 50 12.48 5.86 -19.65
CA ARG A 50 12.78 5.86 -18.21
C ARG A 50 11.60 6.41 -17.43
N ARG A 51 11.24 5.69 -16.37
CA ARG A 51 10.24 6.11 -15.39
C ARG A 51 10.90 6.44 -14.07
N VAL A 52 10.41 7.49 -13.43
CA VAL A 52 10.63 7.74 -12.02
C VAL A 52 9.26 7.89 -11.37
N GLU A 53 8.95 6.99 -10.48
CA GLU A 53 7.66 6.91 -9.82
C GLU A 53 7.87 6.98 -8.31
N THR A 54 7.21 7.93 -7.67
CA THR A 54 7.30 8.16 -6.23
C THR A 54 5.91 8.13 -5.62
N ILE A 55 5.74 7.33 -4.57
CA ILE A 55 4.52 7.36 -3.76
C ILE A 55 4.86 7.83 -2.35
N ASN A 56 3.94 8.56 -1.75
CA ASN A 56 4.01 8.99 -0.36
C ASN A 56 2.63 8.88 0.28
N ASP A 57 2.63 8.60 1.57
CA ASP A 57 1.44 8.70 2.41
C ASP A 57 1.87 8.94 3.86
N ALA A 58 0.99 9.56 4.65
CA ALA A 58 1.23 9.79 6.07
C ALA A 58 0.72 8.64 6.96
N ASP A 59 -0.09 7.75 6.41
CA ASP A 59 -0.61 6.59 7.13
C ASP A 59 0.48 5.53 7.31
N GLY A 60 0.93 5.35 8.55
CA GLY A 60 1.98 4.38 8.88
C GLY A 60 1.60 2.94 8.54
N TRP A 61 0.33 2.54 8.68
CA TRP A 61 -0.13 1.21 8.30
C TRP A 61 0.01 0.97 6.80
N LEU A 62 -0.35 1.97 6.03
CA LEU A 62 -0.22 1.95 4.58
C LEU A 62 1.24 1.86 4.13
N VAL A 63 2.10 2.69 4.72
CA VAL A 63 3.55 2.67 4.43
C VAL A 63 4.15 1.32 4.77
N ASN A 64 3.80 0.76 5.94
CA ASN A 64 4.19 -0.59 6.32
C ASN A 64 3.73 -1.63 5.29
N ALA A 65 2.48 -1.56 4.85
CA ALA A 65 1.94 -2.50 3.86
C ALA A 65 2.73 -2.44 2.53
N TRP A 66 3.00 -1.26 2.00
CA TRP A 66 3.77 -1.11 0.77
C TRP A 66 5.22 -1.55 0.90
N ARG A 67 5.89 -1.25 2.02
CA ARG A 67 7.24 -1.74 2.30
C ARG A 67 7.27 -3.26 2.41
N ALA A 68 6.34 -3.84 3.15
CA ALA A 68 6.25 -5.29 3.32
C ALA A 68 5.95 -6.01 2.01
N ILE A 69 5.04 -5.50 1.19
CA ILE A 69 4.76 -6.06 -0.15
C ILE A 69 6.01 -6.01 -1.04
N LYS A 70 6.79 -4.94 -0.97
CA LYS A 70 8.03 -4.82 -1.75
C LYS A 70 9.13 -5.76 -1.27
N LEU A 71 9.34 -5.85 0.04
CA LEU A 71 10.49 -6.52 0.63
C LEU A 71 10.23 -7.99 0.98
N ASN A 72 8.98 -8.33 1.32
CA ASN A 72 8.62 -9.67 1.79
C ASN A 72 7.20 -10.08 1.35
N PRO A 73 6.92 -10.10 0.04
CA PRO A 73 5.57 -10.34 -0.48
C PRO A 73 5.00 -11.72 -0.11
N ALA A 74 5.85 -12.74 -0.01
CA ALA A 74 5.41 -14.09 0.32
C ALA A 74 4.84 -14.17 1.74
N GLU A 75 5.50 -13.56 2.71
CA GLU A 75 5.00 -13.51 4.10
C GLU A 75 3.74 -12.66 4.23
N VAL A 76 3.66 -11.54 3.49
CA VAL A 76 2.42 -10.75 3.44
C VAL A 76 1.26 -11.60 2.92
N ALA A 77 1.45 -12.28 1.80
CA ALA A 77 0.44 -13.15 1.20
C ALA A 77 0.00 -14.27 2.14
N LYS A 78 0.93 -14.90 2.85
CA LYS A 78 0.66 -15.94 3.83
C LYS A 78 -0.24 -15.44 4.97
N HIS A 79 0.01 -14.26 5.49
CA HIS A 79 -0.81 -13.67 6.55
C HIS A 79 -2.14 -13.11 6.05
N ALA A 80 -2.21 -12.64 4.81
CA ALA A 80 -3.44 -12.18 4.19
C ALA A 80 -4.36 -13.33 3.74
N ALA A 81 -3.76 -14.48 3.40
CA ALA A 81 -4.50 -15.67 2.99
C ALA A 81 -5.12 -16.37 4.21
N GLY A 82 -6.26 -16.97 4.02
CA GLY A 82 -6.92 -17.78 5.01
C GLY A 82 -8.24 -17.19 5.48
N PRO A 83 -9.11 -18.06 6.03
CA PRO A 83 -10.42 -17.64 6.50
C PRO A 83 -10.26 -16.72 7.72
N VAL A 84 -11.13 -15.73 7.79
CA VAL A 84 -11.25 -14.83 8.94
C VAL A 84 -12.61 -15.04 9.56
N THR A 85 -12.62 -15.59 10.78
CA THR A 85 -13.82 -15.61 11.62
C THR A 85 -13.95 -14.28 12.36
N GLU A 86 -15.11 -14.03 12.97
CA GLU A 86 -15.29 -12.85 13.81
C GLU A 86 -14.28 -12.80 14.98
N ILE A 87 -13.99 -13.96 15.56
CA ILE A 87 -12.98 -14.10 16.62
C ILE A 87 -11.59 -13.73 16.08
N ASP A 88 -11.22 -14.24 14.92
CA ASP A 88 -9.94 -13.91 14.28
C ASP A 88 -9.84 -12.43 13.94
N TYR A 89 -10.92 -11.82 13.46
CA TYR A 89 -10.96 -10.38 13.19
C TYR A 89 -10.65 -9.56 14.44
N HIS A 90 -11.34 -9.84 15.53
CA HIS A 90 -11.09 -9.14 16.80
C HIS A 90 -9.68 -9.38 17.34
N ALA A 91 -9.19 -10.60 17.26
CA ALA A 91 -7.84 -10.95 17.70
C ALA A 91 -6.77 -10.22 16.86
N ARG A 92 -6.94 -10.19 15.55
CA ARG A 92 -6.01 -9.47 14.65
C ARG A 92 -6.05 -7.95 14.89
N LEU A 93 -7.24 -7.40 15.05
CA LEU A 93 -7.39 -5.97 15.33
C LEU A 93 -6.72 -5.57 16.66
N ALA A 94 -6.96 -6.32 17.72
CA ALA A 94 -6.32 -6.10 19.02
C ALA A 94 -4.78 -6.21 18.90
N TRP A 95 -4.28 -7.23 18.21
CA TRP A 95 -2.85 -7.41 18.00
C TRP A 95 -2.22 -6.23 17.24
N LEU A 96 -2.88 -5.74 16.19
CA LEU A 96 -2.41 -4.59 15.43
C LEU A 96 -2.34 -3.34 16.30
N GLN A 97 -3.40 -3.05 17.05
CA GLN A 97 -3.49 -1.87 17.90
C GLN A 97 -2.47 -1.89 19.07
N ASP A 98 -2.34 -3.02 19.75
CA ASP A 98 -1.51 -3.12 20.94
C ASP A 98 -0.02 -3.21 20.61
N ARG A 99 0.34 -3.91 19.54
CA ARG A 99 1.75 -4.21 19.28
C ARG A 99 2.45 -3.20 18.37
N ARG A 100 1.73 -2.57 17.48
CA ARG A 100 2.35 -1.68 16.48
C ARG A 100 1.78 -0.28 16.46
N GLY A 101 0.54 -0.09 16.89
CA GLY A 101 -0.13 1.20 16.77
C GLY A 101 0.65 2.38 17.33
N PRO A 102 1.06 2.36 18.62
CA PRO A 102 1.63 3.54 19.27
C PRO A 102 2.99 3.99 18.71
N GLU A 103 3.81 3.08 18.22
CA GLU A 103 5.20 3.36 17.82
C GLU A 103 5.44 3.14 16.31
N LEU A 104 4.39 2.83 15.57
CA LEU A 104 4.52 2.40 14.17
C LEU A 104 5.24 3.46 13.32
N VAL A 105 4.80 4.71 13.39
CA VAL A 105 5.35 5.79 12.55
C VAL A 105 6.81 6.05 12.89
N SER A 106 7.14 6.22 14.19
CA SER A 106 8.52 6.47 14.62
C SER A 106 9.47 5.30 14.28
N TRP A 107 8.97 4.07 14.36
CA TRP A 107 9.74 2.90 13.95
C TRP A 107 10.02 2.88 12.45
N LEU A 108 9.01 3.20 11.62
CA LEU A 108 9.19 3.29 10.16
C LEU A 108 10.08 4.45 9.73
N GLU A 109 10.03 5.58 10.45
CA GLU A 109 10.89 6.74 10.20
C GLU A 109 12.34 6.50 10.61
N GLY A 110 12.58 5.64 11.58
CA GLY A 110 13.92 5.31 12.06
C GLY A 110 14.71 4.37 11.15
N ASP A 111 14.05 3.61 10.27
CA ASP A 111 14.69 2.65 9.37
C ASP A 111 13.92 2.55 8.06
N PRO A 112 14.53 2.89 6.91
CA PRO A 112 13.87 2.84 5.60
C PRO A 112 13.48 1.42 5.14
N GLU A 113 14.05 0.39 5.74
CA GLU A 113 13.72 -1.02 5.45
C GLU A 113 12.78 -1.64 6.49
N ALA A 114 12.46 -0.91 7.56
CA ALA A 114 11.52 -1.38 8.58
C ALA A 114 10.17 -1.73 7.96
N HIS A 115 9.72 -2.95 8.21
CA HIS A 115 8.41 -3.45 7.79
C HIS A 115 7.99 -4.66 8.64
N ASP A 116 6.70 -4.84 8.80
CA ASP A 116 6.10 -5.97 9.47
C ASP A 116 5.11 -6.65 8.51
N ALA A 117 5.51 -7.79 7.95
CA ALA A 117 4.73 -8.53 6.97
C ALA A 117 3.44 -9.12 7.56
N LYS A 118 3.45 -9.50 8.84
CA LYS A 118 2.27 -9.99 9.54
C LYS A 118 1.26 -8.86 9.74
N ALA A 119 1.73 -7.72 10.19
CA ALA A 119 0.89 -6.53 10.31
C ALA A 119 0.30 -6.13 8.95
N ALA A 120 1.10 -6.14 7.89
CA ALA A 120 0.66 -5.82 6.54
C ALA A 120 -0.42 -6.79 6.01
N GLY A 121 -0.26 -8.08 6.28
CA GLY A 121 -1.22 -9.09 5.85
C GLY A 121 -2.53 -9.08 6.64
N TRP A 122 -2.50 -8.62 7.88
CA TRP A 122 -3.67 -8.57 8.75
C TRP A 122 -4.40 -7.23 8.74
N TRP A 123 -3.71 -6.16 8.34
CA TRP A 123 -4.29 -4.81 8.21
C TRP A 123 -5.19 -4.69 7.00
#